data_a0de424c81a907ab3acba97b94ab8359
#
_entry.id   a0de424c81a907ab3acba97b94ab8359
#
_cell.length_a   1.000
_cell.length_b   1.000
_cell.length_c   1.000
_cell.angle_alpha   90.00
_cell.angle_beta   90.00
_cell.angle_gamma   90.00
#
_symmetry.space_group_name_H-M   'P 1'
#
loop_
_entity.id
_entity.type
_entity.pdbx_description
1 polymer ?
#
loop_
_entity_poly.entity_id
_entity_poly.type
_entity_poly.pdbx_seq_one_letter_code
_entity_poly.pdbx_strand_id
1 'polypeptide(L)'
;DTNVGDPITFEITVNPTGQVNSVGNQIVSNGFDTTLVEFSTANINGTTTFSWTNDLTSIGLAASGTGNIPAFTAINTGTNPVIATITVTPTFENGGVSCTGPATPFEITVNPTAQVNPTVDMVVTDGDSVDIPFSTINTGGTSTYTWTNTDPTTGLTNTGSVSYTHLRAHETLDN
;
A
#
# COMPACT_ATOMS: atom_id res chain seq x y z
N ASP A 1 -27.68 -19.56 71.11
CA ASP A 1 -26.54 -19.95 70.26
C ASP A 1 -26.88 -19.62 68.80
N THR A 2 -26.25 -18.61 68.25
CA THR A 2 -26.33 -18.33 66.82
C THR A 2 -25.35 -19.24 66.08
N ASN A 3 -25.86 -20.26 65.40
CA ASN A 3 -25.05 -21.14 64.59
C ASN A 3 -24.79 -20.42 63.24
N VAL A 4 -23.60 -19.84 63.13
CA VAL A 4 -23.14 -19.19 61.86
C VAL A 4 -22.48 -20.28 61.02
N GLY A 5 -23.02 -20.54 59.85
CA GLY A 5 -22.43 -21.49 58.91
C GLY A 5 -21.06 -20.99 58.39
N ASP A 6 -20.25 -21.91 57.86
CA ASP A 6 -18.96 -21.59 57.27
C ASP A 6 -19.11 -20.67 56.04
N PRO A 7 -18.22 -19.69 55.87
CA PRO A 7 -18.25 -18.80 54.69
C PRO A 7 -17.95 -19.58 53.41
N ILE A 8 -18.71 -19.28 52.35
CA ILE A 8 -18.46 -19.78 50.99
C ILE A 8 -17.79 -18.67 50.20
N THR A 9 -16.70 -19.00 49.51
CA THR A 9 -16.01 -18.09 48.58
C THR A 9 -16.30 -18.49 47.12
N PHE A 10 -16.41 -17.52 46.25
CA PHE A 10 -16.51 -17.71 44.80
C PHE A 10 -15.70 -16.63 44.11
N GLU A 11 -15.25 -16.92 42.88
CA GLU A 11 -14.53 -15.96 42.04
C GLU A 11 -15.41 -15.53 40.86
N ILE A 12 -15.28 -14.26 40.48
CA ILE A 12 -15.88 -13.70 39.28
C ILE A 12 -14.74 -13.17 38.43
N THR A 13 -14.56 -13.78 37.26
CA THR A 13 -13.59 -13.29 36.27
C THR A 13 -14.32 -12.47 35.20
N VAL A 14 -13.88 -11.24 34.96
CA VAL A 14 -14.40 -10.38 33.91
C VAL A 14 -13.37 -10.32 32.80
N ASN A 15 -13.72 -10.85 31.64
CA ASN A 15 -12.84 -10.82 30.45
C ASN A 15 -12.83 -9.43 29.84
N PRO A 16 -11.66 -8.92 29.38
CA PRO A 16 -11.58 -7.70 28.63
C PRO A 16 -12.17 -7.89 27.22
N THR A 17 -12.50 -6.80 26.55
CA THR A 17 -12.79 -6.82 25.10
C THR A 17 -11.54 -7.14 24.31
N GLY A 18 -11.69 -7.77 23.15
CA GLY A 18 -10.59 -7.99 22.21
C GLY A 18 -9.94 -6.66 21.80
N GLN A 19 -8.62 -6.65 21.69
CA GLN A 19 -7.85 -5.48 21.23
C GLN A 19 -6.91 -5.90 20.10
N VAL A 20 -6.70 -4.99 19.17
CA VAL A 20 -5.67 -5.09 18.15
C VAL A 20 -4.76 -3.86 18.22
N ASN A 21 -3.45 -4.07 18.18
CA ASN A 21 -2.49 -2.98 18.11
C ASN A 21 -2.56 -2.31 16.73
N SER A 22 -2.17 -1.04 16.68
CA SER A 22 -2.17 -0.26 15.43
C SER A 22 -1.40 -0.98 14.31
N VAL A 23 -2.02 -1.04 13.14
CA VAL A 23 -1.44 -1.58 11.90
C VAL A 23 -1.08 -0.42 10.99
N GLY A 24 0.12 -0.45 10.41
CA GLY A 24 0.56 0.58 9.45
C GLY A 24 -0.04 0.37 8.07
N ASN A 25 -0.34 1.47 7.38
CA ASN A 25 -0.73 1.44 5.97
C ASN A 25 0.45 0.96 5.09
N GLN A 26 0.13 0.37 3.93
CA GLN A 26 1.11 -0.05 2.93
C GLN A 26 0.87 0.68 1.60
N ILE A 27 1.96 0.98 0.90
CA ILE A 27 1.93 1.49 -0.47
C ILE A 27 2.81 0.56 -1.31
N VAL A 28 2.25 -0.01 -2.37
CA VAL A 28 2.93 -0.96 -3.24
C VAL A 28 2.61 -0.63 -4.69
N SER A 29 3.47 -1.02 -5.63
CA SER A 29 3.20 -0.87 -7.07
C SER A 29 2.56 -2.14 -7.64
N ASN A 30 1.78 -1.98 -8.70
CA ASN A 30 1.21 -3.10 -9.46
C ASN A 30 2.28 -4.14 -9.81
N GLY A 31 2.00 -5.43 -9.55
CA GLY A 31 2.87 -6.56 -9.83
C GLY A 31 3.95 -6.82 -8.76
N PHE A 32 4.04 -6.01 -7.71
CA PHE A 32 4.95 -6.23 -6.59
C PHE A 32 4.22 -6.81 -5.38
N ASP A 33 4.97 -7.52 -4.53
CA ASP A 33 4.39 -8.10 -3.33
C ASP A 33 4.25 -7.08 -2.20
N THR A 34 3.14 -7.18 -1.47
CA THR A 34 2.95 -6.50 -0.19
C THR A 34 3.87 -7.13 0.87
N THR A 35 4.04 -6.46 2.00
CA THR A 35 4.66 -7.08 3.17
C THR A 35 3.63 -7.82 4.00
N LEU A 36 4.09 -8.82 4.79
CA LEU A 36 3.26 -9.49 5.79
C LEU A 36 2.59 -8.44 6.70
N VAL A 37 1.26 -8.56 6.90
CA VAL A 37 0.55 -7.83 7.95
C VAL A 37 0.41 -8.75 9.16
N GLU A 38 1.12 -8.44 10.21
CA GLU A 38 1.07 -9.18 11.45
C GLU A 38 0.19 -8.47 12.47
N PHE A 39 -0.86 -9.15 12.94
CA PHE A 39 -1.74 -8.62 13.97
C PHE A 39 -1.22 -9.02 15.35
N SER A 40 -1.24 -8.08 16.28
CA SER A 40 -0.86 -8.28 17.67
C SER A 40 -1.85 -7.61 18.62
N THR A 41 -1.81 -7.99 19.89
CA THR A 41 -2.74 -7.51 20.91
C THR A 41 -2.01 -7.18 22.21
N ALA A 42 -2.59 -6.30 23.02
CA ALA A 42 -2.21 -6.08 24.40
C ALA A 42 -2.99 -6.96 25.41
N ASN A 43 -4.00 -7.72 24.94
CA ASN A 43 -4.72 -8.64 25.82
C ASN A 43 -3.79 -9.75 26.34
N ILE A 44 -3.92 -10.07 27.64
CA ILE A 44 -3.18 -11.11 28.35
C ILE A 44 -4.15 -12.07 29.07
N ASN A 45 -3.65 -13.21 29.51
CA ASN A 45 -4.41 -14.22 30.25
C ASN A 45 -5.60 -14.84 29.49
N GLY A 46 -5.46 -14.93 28.17
CA GLY A 46 -6.41 -15.55 27.25
C GLY A 46 -5.87 -15.58 25.84
N THR A 47 -6.70 -15.90 24.86
CA THR A 47 -6.34 -15.96 23.44
C THR A 47 -7.08 -14.88 22.68
N THR A 48 -6.36 -14.09 21.87
CA THR A 48 -6.99 -13.16 20.92
C THR A 48 -6.84 -13.70 19.49
N THR A 49 -7.97 -13.82 18.82
CA THR A 49 -8.03 -14.15 17.39
C THR A 49 -8.42 -12.91 16.59
N PHE A 50 -8.02 -12.88 15.32
CA PHE A 50 -8.29 -11.75 14.42
C PHE A 50 -9.06 -12.26 13.20
N SER A 51 -10.12 -11.55 12.84
CA SER A 51 -10.78 -11.66 11.55
C SER A 51 -10.66 -10.33 10.82
N TRP A 52 -10.61 -10.36 9.49
CA TRP A 52 -10.51 -9.14 8.71
C TRP A 52 -11.40 -9.21 7.47
N THR A 53 -11.77 -8.03 6.97
CA THR A 53 -12.49 -7.84 5.71
C THR A 53 -11.74 -6.85 4.84
N ASN A 54 -11.85 -7.00 3.53
CA ASN A 54 -11.28 -6.15 2.49
C ASN A 54 -12.41 -5.63 1.59
N ASP A 55 -12.50 -4.33 1.43
CA ASP A 55 -13.55 -3.68 0.62
C ASP A 55 -13.26 -3.69 -0.89
N LEU A 56 -12.00 -3.99 -1.30
CA LEU A 56 -11.56 -3.95 -2.70
C LEU A 56 -10.74 -5.19 -3.09
N THR A 57 -11.41 -6.26 -3.49
CA THR A 57 -10.76 -7.54 -3.83
C THR A 57 -9.90 -7.48 -5.10
N SER A 58 -10.11 -6.49 -5.96
CA SER A 58 -9.34 -6.32 -7.20
C SER A 58 -7.86 -6.04 -6.98
N ILE A 59 -7.44 -5.69 -5.75
CA ILE A 59 -6.01 -5.53 -5.42
C ILE A 59 -5.25 -6.85 -5.29
N GLY A 60 -5.91 -8.02 -5.42
CA GLY A 60 -5.29 -9.34 -5.28
C GLY A 60 -5.46 -9.98 -3.90
N LEU A 61 -6.12 -9.31 -2.94
CA LEU A 61 -6.42 -9.83 -1.61
C LEU A 61 -7.88 -10.32 -1.56
N ALA A 62 -8.12 -11.46 -0.89
CA ALA A 62 -9.47 -11.98 -0.67
C ALA A 62 -10.37 -10.98 0.08
N ALA A 63 -11.71 -11.13 -0.04
CA ALA A 63 -12.68 -10.26 0.62
C ALA A 63 -12.65 -10.35 2.16
N SER A 64 -12.17 -11.46 2.73
CA SER A 64 -12.07 -11.67 4.17
C SER A 64 -11.10 -12.80 4.49
N GLY A 65 -10.66 -12.85 5.75
CA GLY A 65 -9.84 -13.93 6.27
C GLY A 65 -9.71 -13.89 7.79
N THR A 66 -8.86 -14.78 8.32
CA THR A 66 -8.54 -14.87 9.74
C THR A 66 -7.04 -14.95 9.96
N GLY A 67 -6.56 -14.48 11.10
CA GLY A 67 -5.13 -14.40 11.41
C GLY A 67 -4.42 -13.35 10.56
N ASN A 68 -3.10 -13.43 10.49
CA ASN A 68 -2.24 -12.51 9.74
C ASN A 68 -2.56 -12.54 8.24
N ILE A 69 -2.31 -11.42 7.55
CA ILE A 69 -2.42 -11.37 6.09
C ILE A 69 -1.04 -11.64 5.49
N PRO A 70 -0.82 -12.81 4.84
CA PRO A 70 0.46 -13.09 4.19
C PRO A 70 0.73 -12.08 3.07
N ALA A 71 2.00 -11.92 2.71
CA ALA A 71 2.35 -11.16 1.52
C ALA A 71 1.62 -11.72 0.29
N PHE A 72 1.15 -10.84 -0.57
CA PHE A 72 0.46 -11.17 -1.82
C PHE A 72 0.87 -10.20 -2.92
N THR A 73 0.83 -10.65 -4.17
CA THR A 73 1.14 -9.78 -5.32
C THR A 73 0.00 -8.80 -5.53
N ALA A 74 0.28 -7.51 -5.40
CA ALA A 74 -0.70 -6.44 -5.55
C ALA A 74 -1.04 -6.19 -7.03
N ILE A 75 -2.32 -5.97 -7.31
CA ILE A 75 -2.86 -5.79 -8.67
C ILE A 75 -3.54 -4.43 -8.79
N ASN A 76 -3.13 -3.67 -9.81
CA ASN A 76 -3.82 -2.47 -10.26
C ASN A 76 -3.62 -2.32 -11.78
N THR A 77 -4.60 -2.72 -12.56
CA THR A 77 -4.59 -2.64 -14.03
C THR A 77 -5.07 -1.28 -14.58
N GLY A 78 -5.44 -0.36 -13.69
CA GLY A 78 -5.86 0.99 -14.05
C GLY A 78 -4.71 1.96 -14.27
N THR A 79 -5.07 3.24 -14.35
CA THR A 79 -4.11 4.35 -14.52
C THR A 79 -3.98 5.23 -13.27
N ASN A 80 -4.84 5.01 -12.28
CA ASN A 80 -4.87 5.73 -11.00
C ASN A 80 -4.47 4.80 -9.86
N PRO A 81 -3.88 5.30 -8.76
CA PRO A 81 -3.77 4.53 -7.53
C PRO A 81 -5.15 4.07 -7.05
N VAL A 82 -5.23 2.85 -6.54
CA VAL A 82 -6.41 2.31 -5.86
C VAL A 82 -6.10 2.08 -4.39
N ILE A 83 -7.08 2.31 -3.53
CA ILE A 83 -6.95 2.18 -2.08
C ILE A 83 -7.97 1.15 -1.62
N ALA A 84 -7.48 0.09 -0.98
CA ALA A 84 -8.30 -0.88 -0.28
C ALA A 84 -8.29 -0.60 1.21
N THR A 85 -9.46 -0.60 1.84
CA THR A 85 -9.61 -0.52 3.29
C THR A 85 -9.75 -1.92 3.86
N ILE A 86 -8.79 -2.30 4.70
CA ILE A 86 -8.83 -3.55 5.42
C ILE A 86 -9.30 -3.26 6.85
N THR A 87 -10.36 -3.93 7.27
CA THR A 87 -10.91 -3.75 8.63
C THR A 87 -10.68 -5.02 9.43
N VAL A 88 -9.87 -4.93 10.48
CA VAL A 88 -9.56 -6.05 11.37
C VAL A 88 -10.41 -5.98 12.64
N THR A 89 -10.97 -7.13 13.06
CA THR A 89 -11.80 -7.27 14.26
C THR A 89 -11.18 -8.30 15.19
N PRO A 90 -10.74 -7.92 16.40
CA PRO A 90 -10.19 -8.82 17.40
C PRO A 90 -11.30 -9.47 18.21
N THR A 91 -11.12 -10.74 18.61
CA THR A 91 -11.98 -11.44 19.55
C THR A 91 -11.10 -12.09 20.62
N PHE A 92 -11.27 -11.67 21.86
CA PHE A 92 -10.60 -12.24 23.03
C PHE A 92 -11.44 -13.37 23.62
N GLU A 93 -10.80 -14.46 24.01
CA GLU A 93 -11.42 -15.61 24.65
C GLU A 93 -10.64 -16.00 25.89
N ASN A 94 -11.36 -16.25 27.01
CA ASN A 94 -10.82 -16.83 28.21
C ASN A 94 -11.95 -17.56 28.97
N GLY A 95 -11.65 -18.79 29.46
CA GLY A 95 -12.61 -19.61 30.21
C GLY A 95 -13.85 -19.99 29.39
N GLY A 96 -13.77 -20.13 28.07
CA GLY A 96 -14.88 -20.46 27.18
C GLY A 96 -15.85 -19.28 26.91
N VAL A 97 -15.49 -18.07 27.36
CA VAL A 97 -16.27 -16.85 27.11
C VAL A 97 -15.50 -15.92 26.17
N SER A 98 -16.11 -15.59 25.03
CA SER A 98 -15.53 -14.71 23.99
C SER A 98 -16.07 -13.30 24.09
N CYS A 99 -15.22 -12.31 23.85
CA CYS A 99 -15.57 -10.91 23.83
C CYS A 99 -14.94 -10.23 22.60
N THR A 100 -15.77 -9.80 21.63
CA THR A 100 -15.32 -9.11 20.42
C THR A 100 -15.06 -7.65 20.74
N GLY A 101 -13.94 -7.13 20.24
CA GLY A 101 -13.54 -5.74 20.39
C GLY A 101 -13.90 -4.86 19.19
N PRO A 102 -13.54 -3.59 19.25
CA PRO A 102 -13.80 -2.66 18.16
C PRO A 102 -12.99 -3.01 16.92
N ALA A 103 -13.62 -2.86 15.76
CA ALA A 103 -12.96 -3.02 14.48
C ALA A 103 -12.02 -1.84 14.20
N THR A 104 -10.84 -2.12 13.63
CA THR A 104 -9.79 -1.13 13.34
C THR A 104 -9.43 -1.19 11.84
N PRO A 105 -9.58 -0.08 11.09
CA PRO A 105 -9.19 -0.04 9.68
C PRO A 105 -7.71 0.30 9.49
N PHE A 106 -7.13 -0.15 8.37
CA PHE A 106 -5.89 0.32 7.78
C PHE A 106 -6.00 0.22 6.26
N GLU A 107 -5.07 0.84 5.52
CA GLU A 107 -5.17 0.96 4.07
C GLU A 107 -3.99 0.28 3.36
N ILE A 108 -4.28 -0.29 2.20
CA ILE A 108 -3.29 -0.73 1.22
C ILE A 108 -3.54 0.04 -0.07
N THR A 109 -2.57 0.90 -0.44
CA THR A 109 -2.59 1.64 -1.70
C THR A 109 -1.79 0.88 -2.74
N VAL A 110 -2.40 0.60 -3.90
CA VAL A 110 -1.71 -0.01 -5.04
C VAL A 110 -1.57 1.00 -6.17
N ASN A 111 -0.33 1.43 -6.42
CA ASN A 111 -0.02 2.32 -7.54
C ASN A 111 -0.11 1.56 -8.87
N PRO A 112 -0.58 2.20 -9.96
CA PRO A 112 -0.58 1.60 -11.29
C PRO A 112 0.84 1.41 -11.83
N THR A 113 0.99 0.58 -12.86
CA THR A 113 2.24 0.52 -13.62
C THR A 113 2.51 1.86 -14.30
N ALA A 114 3.73 2.37 -14.15
CA ALA A 114 4.13 3.59 -14.82
C ALA A 114 4.11 3.41 -16.34
N GLN A 115 3.56 4.38 -17.05
CA GLN A 115 3.47 4.38 -18.52
C GLN A 115 3.97 5.70 -19.08
N VAL A 116 4.52 5.65 -20.29
CA VAL A 116 4.87 6.82 -21.08
C VAL A 116 4.12 6.76 -22.42
N ASN A 117 3.50 7.87 -22.81
CA ASN A 117 2.87 7.96 -24.11
C ASN A 117 3.95 8.00 -25.22
N PRO A 118 3.71 7.39 -26.38
CA PRO A 118 4.63 7.46 -27.50
C PRO A 118 4.92 8.92 -27.87
N THR A 119 6.19 9.23 -28.14
CA THR A 119 6.62 10.48 -28.75
C THR A 119 6.65 10.32 -30.27
N VAL A 120 6.55 11.43 -31.01
CA VAL A 120 6.69 11.43 -32.47
C VAL A 120 8.15 11.64 -32.86
N ASP A 121 8.55 11.00 -33.97
CA ASP A 121 9.86 11.24 -34.58
C ASP A 121 9.96 12.69 -35.07
N MET A 122 11.12 13.29 -34.87
CA MET A 122 11.38 14.68 -35.27
C MET A 122 12.56 14.74 -36.21
N VAL A 123 12.41 15.58 -37.20
CA VAL A 123 13.51 15.94 -38.13
C VAL A 123 13.74 17.44 -37.98
N VAL A 124 14.96 17.83 -37.68
CA VAL A 124 15.34 19.21 -37.40
C VAL A 124 16.60 19.56 -38.21
N THR A 125 16.84 20.86 -38.39
CA THR A 125 18.06 21.37 -39.05
C THR A 125 19.16 21.54 -38.00
N ASP A 126 20.41 21.40 -38.40
CA ASP A 126 21.56 21.67 -37.53
C ASP A 126 21.47 23.09 -36.95
N GLY A 127 21.66 23.20 -35.64
CA GLY A 127 21.52 24.44 -34.89
C GLY A 127 20.10 24.76 -34.38
N ASP A 128 19.08 23.97 -34.75
CA ASP A 128 17.73 24.12 -34.20
C ASP A 128 17.61 23.55 -32.79
N SER A 129 16.83 24.22 -31.92
CA SER A 129 16.48 23.66 -30.61
C SER A 129 15.32 22.69 -30.73
N VAL A 130 15.41 21.58 -30.01
CA VAL A 130 14.37 20.54 -29.98
C VAL A 130 13.72 20.49 -28.61
N ASP A 131 12.38 20.41 -28.59
CA ASP A 131 11.58 20.18 -27.39
C ASP A 131 10.83 18.84 -27.52
N ILE A 132 11.17 17.86 -26.69
CA ILE A 132 10.56 16.53 -26.70
C ILE A 132 9.60 16.43 -25.50
N PRO A 133 8.28 16.50 -25.72
CA PRO A 133 7.29 16.41 -24.64
C PRO A 133 7.12 14.95 -24.20
N PHE A 134 7.34 14.67 -22.91
CA PHE A 134 6.93 13.43 -22.30
C PHE A 134 5.58 13.59 -21.63
N SER A 135 4.71 12.60 -21.80
CA SER A 135 3.41 12.57 -21.15
C SER A 135 3.03 11.15 -20.73
N THR A 136 2.06 11.03 -19.86
CA THR A 136 1.55 9.75 -19.34
C THR A 136 0.03 9.78 -19.22
N ILE A 137 -0.58 8.61 -19.27
CA ILE A 137 -1.99 8.42 -18.92
C ILE A 137 -2.18 8.15 -17.41
N ASN A 138 -1.09 7.91 -16.66
CA ASN A 138 -1.18 7.75 -15.21
C ASN A 138 -1.58 9.07 -14.55
N THR A 139 -2.44 8.99 -13.54
CA THR A 139 -2.91 10.12 -12.73
C THR A 139 -2.74 9.82 -11.24
N GLY A 140 -2.95 10.81 -10.39
CA GLY A 140 -2.91 10.63 -8.93
C GLY A 140 -1.51 10.48 -8.32
N GLY A 141 -0.46 10.84 -9.06
CA GLY A 141 0.93 10.79 -8.58
C GLY A 141 1.85 11.62 -9.45
N THR A 142 3.15 11.54 -9.15
CA THR A 142 4.22 12.20 -9.95
C THR A 142 4.90 11.15 -10.82
N SER A 143 5.02 11.43 -12.13
CA SER A 143 5.77 10.58 -13.05
C SER A 143 7.17 11.15 -13.29
N THR A 144 8.16 10.28 -13.23
CA THR A 144 9.54 10.60 -13.60
C THR A 144 9.88 9.84 -14.88
N TYR A 145 10.43 10.55 -15.84
CA TYR A 145 10.84 9.98 -17.13
C TYR A 145 12.36 9.88 -17.18
N THR A 146 12.86 8.76 -17.67
CA THR A 146 14.27 8.55 -17.95
C THR A 146 14.44 8.24 -19.43
N TRP A 147 15.52 8.73 -20.04
CA TRP A 147 15.85 8.46 -21.44
C TRP A 147 17.31 8.08 -21.60
N THR A 148 17.57 7.41 -22.70
CA THR A 148 18.94 7.15 -23.19
C THR A 148 19.05 7.63 -24.61
N ASN A 149 20.19 8.28 -24.94
CA ASN A 149 20.55 8.69 -26.28
C ASN A 149 21.76 7.86 -26.74
N THR A 150 21.65 7.18 -27.86
CA THR A 150 22.73 6.33 -28.41
C THR A 150 23.68 7.10 -29.30
N ASP A 151 23.33 8.32 -29.71
CA ASP A 151 24.15 9.20 -30.55
C ASP A 151 24.31 10.59 -29.92
N PRO A 152 25.39 10.82 -29.15
CA PRO A 152 25.64 12.12 -28.52
C PRO A 152 25.95 13.25 -29.49
N THR A 153 26.20 12.95 -30.78
CA THR A 153 26.42 14.00 -31.78
C THR A 153 25.17 14.82 -32.12
N THR A 154 24.01 14.35 -31.66
CA THR A 154 22.74 15.08 -31.79
C THR A 154 22.58 16.25 -30.81
N GLY A 155 23.60 16.57 -29.99
CA GLY A 155 23.52 17.61 -28.97
C GLY A 155 22.75 17.26 -27.69
N LEU A 156 22.10 16.09 -27.65
CA LEU A 156 21.43 15.58 -26.44
C LEU A 156 22.40 14.73 -25.62
N THR A 157 22.39 14.87 -24.29
CA THR A 157 23.18 14.02 -23.39
C THR A 157 22.83 12.53 -23.55
N ASN A 158 23.79 11.62 -23.26
CA ASN A 158 23.59 10.19 -23.43
C ASN A 158 22.46 9.63 -22.54
N THR A 159 22.25 10.25 -21.41
CA THR A 159 21.18 9.85 -20.45
C THR A 159 20.66 11.07 -19.72
N GLY A 160 19.44 10.98 -19.25
CA GLY A 160 18.90 12.00 -18.36
C GLY A 160 17.60 11.55 -17.70
N SER A 161 17.10 12.39 -16.79
CA SER A 161 15.81 12.21 -16.14
C SER A 161 15.13 13.54 -15.91
N VAL A 162 13.80 13.55 -16.02
CA VAL A 162 12.95 14.71 -15.70
C VAL A 162 11.71 14.25 -14.92
N SER A 163 11.29 15.07 -13.99
CA SER A 163 10.05 14.84 -13.23
C SER A 163 8.87 15.67 -13.72
N TYR A 164 9.02 16.38 -14.85
CA TYR A 164 7.99 17.17 -15.52
C TYR A 164 8.00 16.89 -17.04
N THR A 165 7.05 17.44 -17.76
CA THR A 165 6.60 16.97 -19.07
C THR A 165 7.44 17.41 -20.28
N HIS A 166 8.61 18.06 -20.11
CA HIS A 166 9.38 18.57 -21.27
C HIS A 166 10.88 18.36 -21.10
N LEU A 167 11.52 17.83 -22.14
CA LEU A 167 12.95 17.80 -22.32
C LEU A 167 13.33 18.84 -23.39
N ARG A 168 14.29 19.69 -23.09
CA ARG A 168 14.90 20.61 -24.08
C ARG A 168 16.33 20.21 -24.33
N ALA A 169 16.66 19.97 -25.60
CA ALA A 169 18.03 19.93 -26.04
C ALA A 169 18.46 21.38 -26.40
N HIS A 170 19.54 21.83 -25.82
CA HIS A 170 20.13 23.14 -26.13
C HIS A 170 21.52 22.87 -26.68
N GLU A 171 21.72 23.12 -27.99
CA GLU A 171 23.04 23.20 -28.55
C GLU A 171 23.66 24.57 -28.20
N THR A 172 24.77 24.58 -27.46
CA THR A 172 25.72 25.66 -27.47
C THR A 172 26.80 25.30 -28.44
N LEU A 173 26.71 25.85 -29.64
CA LEU A 173 27.86 25.90 -30.52
C LEU A 173 28.85 26.90 -29.91
N ASP A 174 29.87 26.42 -29.22
CA ASP A 174 31.07 27.18 -28.96
C ASP A 174 31.85 27.29 -30.28
N ASN A 175 31.92 28.50 -30.74
CA ASN A 175 32.66 28.90 -31.94
C ASN A 175 34.15 29.08 -31.60
#